data_e67d3ba5dba4162e27ab05065236caca
#
_entry.id   e67d3ba5dba4162e27ab05065236caca
#
_cell.length_a   1.000
_cell.length_b   1.000
_cell.length_c   1.000
_cell.angle_alpha   90.00
_cell.angle_beta   90.00
_cell.angle_gamma   90.00
#
_symmetry.space_group_name_H-M   'P 1'
#
loop_
_entity.id
_entity.type
_entity.pdbx_description
1 polymer ?
#
loop_
_entity_poly.entity_id
_entity_poly.type
_entity_poly.pdbx_seq_one_letter_code
_entity_poly.pdbx_strand_id
1 'polypeptide(L)'
;MSPSGKSKNLAERIAGCRRLVIKLGTNVIMRDDGRVALGRFYGIAESIAKLRHDGREVLLVSSGAIGLGMERLGLKKRPAQLADLQACAAIGQSRLMSIYDDAFEKLGCRIAQVLLTEDDFRDPQRFANLRGTLASLLGMGVIPIINENDTVSTVELDRPGDAPNRKRVFGDNDKLSGLVLTHAQADLLVLLSDIDGLYSGDPQAPGVVLIPEVHEITEEIRGYAQGKNGRGRGGMATKLEAARIVTEAGRFAVIANGHIPHVLERVCAGELVGTWFWPRRSA
;
A
#
# COMPACT_ATOMS: atom_id res chain seq x y z
N MET A 1 15.19 19.81 20.68
CA MET A 1 13.80 19.45 21.12
C MET A 1 13.85 18.02 21.62
N SER A 2 13.29 17.75 22.80
CA SER A 2 13.30 16.39 23.38
C SER A 2 12.40 15.44 22.59
N PRO A 3 12.70 14.13 22.56
CA PRO A 3 11.91 13.14 21.82
C PRO A 3 10.40 13.17 22.16
N SER A 4 10.03 13.51 23.40
CA SER A 4 8.63 13.58 23.87
C SER A 4 7.81 14.70 23.22
N GLY A 5 8.42 15.80 22.79
CA GLY A 5 7.72 16.92 22.16
C GLY A 5 7.35 16.66 20.69
N LYS A 6 8.18 15.90 19.97
CA LYS A 6 7.92 15.54 18.57
C LYS A 6 6.80 14.51 18.45
N SER A 7 6.79 13.51 19.34
CA SER A 7 5.74 12.48 19.38
C SER A 7 4.36 13.06 19.69
N LYS A 8 4.25 14.02 20.60
CA LYS A 8 2.98 14.71 20.90
C LYS A 8 2.42 15.44 19.67
N ASN A 9 3.27 16.13 18.92
CA ASN A 9 2.85 16.84 17.72
C ASN A 9 2.34 15.88 16.63
N LEU A 10 3.00 14.71 16.43
CA LEU A 10 2.55 13.71 15.48
C LEU A 10 1.20 13.12 15.90
N ALA A 11 1.06 12.69 17.16
CA ALA A 11 -0.18 12.11 17.68
C ALA A 11 -1.39 13.03 17.51
N GLU A 12 -1.24 14.34 17.84
CA GLU A 12 -2.30 15.34 17.64
C GLU A 12 -2.70 15.48 16.17
N ARG A 13 -1.74 15.46 15.26
CA ARG A 13 -2.01 15.58 13.81
C ARG A 13 -2.68 14.33 13.25
N ILE A 14 -2.24 13.14 13.69
CA ILE A 14 -2.80 11.87 13.23
C ILE A 14 -4.19 11.61 13.84
N ALA A 15 -4.47 12.12 15.04
CA ALA A 15 -5.81 12.08 15.62
C ALA A 15 -6.85 12.81 14.73
N GLY A 16 -6.45 13.85 14.00
CA GLY A 16 -7.30 14.56 13.04
C GLY A 16 -7.50 13.85 11.70
N CYS A 17 -6.75 12.79 11.40
CA CYS A 17 -6.87 12.05 10.14
C CYS A 17 -8.16 11.21 10.14
N ARG A 18 -9.10 11.54 9.26
CA ARG A 18 -10.38 10.83 9.15
C ARG A 18 -10.37 9.76 8.08
N ARG A 19 -9.73 10.02 6.95
CA ARG A 19 -9.69 9.12 5.80
C ARG A 19 -8.28 8.58 5.61
N LEU A 20 -8.17 7.25 5.60
CA LEU A 20 -6.90 6.54 5.48
C LEU A 20 -6.87 5.66 4.23
N VAL A 21 -5.73 5.61 3.58
CA VAL A 21 -5.42 4.57 2.60
C VAL A 21 -4.42 3.61 3.24
N ILE A 22 -4.76 2.33 3.29
CA ILE A 22 -3.89 1.28 3.81
C ILE A 22 -3.49 0.39 2.65
N LYS A 23 -2.20 0.27 2.37
CA LYS A 23 -1.69 -0.65 1.35
C LYS A 23 -1.11 -1.89 2.00
N LEU A 24 -1.54 -3.05 1.55
CA LEU A 24 -1.02 -4.35 1.98
C LEU A 24 -0.11 -4.96 0.90
N GLY A 25 1.17 -5.15 1.24
CA GLY A 25 2.12 -5.86 0.38
C GLY A 25 1.84 -7.36 0.32
N THR A 26 2.28 -8.02 -0.76
CA THR A 26 2.09 -9.46 -0.94
C THR A 26 2.69 -10.25 0.24
N ASN A 27 3.89 -9.92 0.70
CA ASN A 27 4.56 -10.60 1.80
C ASN A 27 3.89 -10.36 3.18
N VAL A 28 2.99 -9.37 3.28
CA VAL A 28 2.15 -9.18 4.46
C VAL A 28 0.98 -10.18 4.47
N ILE A 29 0.41 -10.45 3.29
CA ILE A 29 -0.74 -11.34 3.13
C ILE A 29 -0.31 -12.81 3.01
N MET A 30 0.82 -13.07 2.35
CA MET A 30 1.32 -14.39 2.04
C MET A 30 2.45 -14.81 2.99
N ARG A 31 2.64 -16.11 3.15
CA ARG A 31 3.82 -16.72 3.77
C ARG A 31 4.85 -17.08 2.70
N ASP A 32 6.06 -17.41 3.13
CA ASP A 32 7.14 -17.86 2.24
C ASP A 32 6.81 -19.20 1.53
N ASP A 33 5.92 -20.00 2.12
CA ASP A 33 5.42 -21.25 1.53
C ASP A 33 4.32 -21.05 0.47
N GLY A 34 4.00 -19.78 0.15
CA GLY A 34 3.00 -19.39 -0.84
C GLY A 34 1.56 -19.44 -0.34
N ARG A 35 1.32 -19.76 0.92
CA ARG A 35 -0.01 -19.79 1.53
C ARG A 35 -0.37 -18.45 2.16
N VAL A 36 -1.67 -18.22 2.34
CA VAL A 36 -2.16 -17.02 3.05
C VAL A 36 -1.77 -17.09 4.53
N ALA A 37 -1.22 -16.00 5.05
CA ALA A 37 -0.92 -15.83 6.47
C ALA A 37 -2.19 -15.46 7.25
N LEU A 38 -3.15 -16.39 7.36
CA LEU A 38 -4.50 -16.13 7.86
C LEU A 38 -4.50 -15.38 9.20
N GLY A 39 -3.70 -15.80 10.19
CA GLY A 39 -3.66 -15.13 11.49
C GLY A 39 -3.29 -13.65 11.40
N ARG A 40 -2.29 -13.32 10.57
CA ARG A 40 -1.89 -11.93 10.31
C ARG A 40 -2.95 -11.17 9.54
N PHE A 41 -3.51 -11.81 8.52
CA PHE A 41 -4.57 -11.22 7.70
C PHE A 41 -5.79 -10.84 8.55
N TYR A 42 -6.27 -11.75 9.40
CA TYR A 42 -7.39 -11.47 10.31
C TYR A 42 -7.05 -10.39 11.35
N GLY A 43 -5.85 -10.39 11.92
CA GLY A 43 -5.43 -9.34 12.85
C GLY A 43 -5.41 -7.94 12.21
N ILE A 44 -4.98 -7.85 10.94
CA ILE A 44 -5.04 -6.60 10.18
C ILE A 44 -6.50 -6.23 9.87
N ALA A 45 -7.36 -7.18 9.50
CA ALA A 45 -8.76 -6.93 9.26
C ALA A 45 -9.48 -6.42 10.54
N GLU A 46 -9.18 -6.99 11.71
CA GLU A 46 -9.68 -6.51 13.00
C GLU A 46 -9.25 -5.06 13.28
N SER A 47 -7.97 -4.75 13.07
CA SER A 47 -7.46 -3.38 13.22
C SER A 47 -8.20 -2.41 12.29
N ILE A 48 -8.42 -2.79 11.02
CA ILE A 48 -9.17 -1.97 10.05
C ILE A 48 -10.63 -1.81 10.48
N ALA A 49 -11.29 -2.89 10.91
CA ALA A 49 -12.66 -2.85 11.38
C ALA A 49 -12.82 -1.92 12.60
N LYS A 50 -11.86 -1.98 13.54
CA LYS A 50 -11.82 -1.07 14.69
C LYS A 50 -11.71 0.39 14.24
N LEU A 51 -10.75 0.72 13.36
CA LEU A 51 -10.62 2.08 12.82
C LEU A 51 -11.92 2.56 12.18
N ARG A 52 -12.60 1.67 11.48
CA ARG A 52 -13.88 1.95 10.86
C ARG A 52 -14.99 2.22 11.92
N HIS A 53 -15.08 1.40 12.97
CA HIS A 53 -16.02 1.59 14.07
C HIS A 53 -15.73 2.87 14.88
N ASP A 54 -14.46 3.28 14.96
CA ASP A 54 -14.03 4.54 15.57
C ASP A 54 -14.34 5.77 14.67
N GLY A 55 -15.07 5.58 13.55
CA GLY A 55 -15.55 6.65 12.66
C GLY A 55 -14.56 7.08 11.58
N ARG A 56 -13.48 6.35 11.37
CA ARG A 56 -12.55 6.61 10.26
C ARG A 56 -13.04 5.98 8.97
N GLU A 57 -12.78 6.62 7.85
CA GLU A 57 -12.98 6.08 6.51
C GLU A 57 -11.71 5.38 6.04
N VAL A 58 -11.82 4.14 5.61
CA VAL A 58 -10.67 3.34 5.17
C VAL A 58 -10.85 2.88 3.74
N LEU A 59 -9.83 3.12 2.91
CA LEU A 59 -9.65 2.51 1.59
C LEU A 59 -8.47 1.54 1.69
N LEU A 60 -8.64 0.33 1.18
CA LEU A 60 -7.61 -0.70 1.23
C LEU A 60 -7.06 -0.93 -0.18
N VAL A 61 -5.76 -0.78 -0.37
CA VAL A 61 -5.07 -1.15 -1.61
C VAL A 61 -4.35 -2.47 -1.37
N SER A 62 -4.74 -3.50 -2.10
CA SER A 62 -4.28 -4.87 -1.87
C SER A 62 -3.42 -5.38 -3.02
N SER A 63 -2.44 -6.21 -2.68
CA SER A 63 -1.64 -6.99 -3.61
C SER A 63 -1.90 -8.49 -3.39
N GLY A 64 -1.24 -9.35 -4.17
CA GLY A 64 -1.20 -10.80 -3.92
C GLY A 64 -2.13 -11.62 -4.81
N ALA A 65 -2.89 -11.02 -5.72
CA ALA A 65 -3.78 -11.75 -6.63
C ALA A 65 -3.01 -12.82 -7.44
N ILE A 66 -1.92 -12.45 -8.10
CA ILE A 66 -1.11 -13.41 -8.87
C ILE A 66 -0.59 -14.55 -7.98
N GLY A 67 -0.09 -14.24 -6.79
CA GLY A 67 0.41 -15.25 -5.85
C GLY A 67 -0.67 -16.26 -5.42
N LEU A 68 -1.86 -15.78 -5.11
CA LEU A 68 -3.01 -16.64 -4.79
C LEU A 68 -3.47 -17.49 -5.97
N GLY A 69 -3.41 -16.94 -7.19
CA GLY A 69 -3.70 -17.72 -8.39
C GLY A 69 -2.69 -18.82 -8.63
N MET A 70 -1.41 -18.54 -8.44
CA MET A 70 -0.34 -19.53 -8.51
C MET A 70 -0.52 -20.64 -7.46
N GLU A 71 -0.83 -20.29 -6.21
CA GLU A 71 -1.13 -21.24 -5.14
C GLU A 71 -2.28 -22.16 -5.55
N ARG A 72 -3.39 -21.60 -6.02
CA ARG A 72 -4.57 -22.37 -6.42
C ARG A 72 -4.33 -23.31 -7.60
N LEU A 73 -3.41 -22.92 -8.51
CA LEU A 73 -3.00 -23.73 -9.65
C LEU A 73 -1.86 -24.71 -9.30
N GLY A 74 -1.31 -24.70 -8.09
CA GLY A 74 -0.17 -25.51 -7.68
C GLY A 74 1.15 -25.14 -8.38
N LEU A 75 1.27 -23.91 -8.87
CA LEU A 75 2.45 -23.44 -9.59
C LEU A 75 3.58 -23.08 -8.61
N LYS A 76 4.71 -23.76 -8.71
CA LYS A 76 5.90 -23.51 -7.88
C LYS A 76 6.78 -22.36 -8.40
N LYS A 77 6.63 -21.99 -9.67
CA LYS A 77 7.41 -20.92 -10.32
C LYS A 77 6.48 -19.94 -10.97
N ARG A 78 6.84 -18.65 -10.90
CA ARG A 78 6.10 -17.59 -11.57
C ARG A 78 6.11 -17.83 -13.08
N PRO A 79 4.94 -17.82 -13.75
CA PRO A 79 4.85 -17.93 -15.19
C PRO A 79 5.70 -16.88 -15.90
N ALA A 80 6.21 -17.23 -17.07
CA ALA A 80 7.01 -16.32 -17.89
C ALA A 80 6.18 -15.59 -18.96
N GLN A 81 5.03 -16.17 -19.34
CA GLN A 81 4.14 -15.61 -20.34
C GLN A 81 3.12 -14.68 -19.70
N LEU A 82 2.85 -13.55 -20.37
CA LEU A 82 1.91 -12.54 -19.91
C LEU A 82 0.51 -13.12 -19.70
N ALA A 83 0.00 -13.88 -20.67
CA ALA A 83 -1.33 -14.49 -20.60
C ALA A 83 -1.48 -15.43 -19.39
N ASP A 84 -0.45 -16.18 -19.04
CA ASP A 84 -0.47 -17.07 -17.86
C ASP A 84 -0.47 -16.26 -16.55
N LEU A 85 0.25 -15.13 -16.51
CA LEU A 85 0.25 -14.22 -15.36
C LEU A 85 -1.13 -13.57 -15.19
N GLN A 86 -1.74 -13.12 -16.29
CA GLN A 86 -3.09 -12.55 -16.30
C GLN A 86 -4.13 -13.60 -15.86
N ALA A 87 -3.98 -14.85 -16.31
CA ALA A 87 -4.84 -15.96 -15.86
C ALA A 87 -4.66 -16.22 -14.35
N CYS A 88 -3.42 -16.24 -13.85
CA CYS A 88 -3.16 -16.32 -12.40
C CYS A 88 -3.82 -15.16 -11.64
N ALA A 89 -3.70 -13.92 -12.14
CA ALA A 89 -4.32 -12.77 -11.53
C ALA A 89 -5.85 -12.90 -11.46
N ALA A 90 -6.49 -13.35 -12.54
CA ALA A 90 -7.94 -13.56 -12.60
C ALA A 90 -8.41 -14.58 -11.55
N ILE A 91 -7.74 -15.74 -11.47
CA ILE A 91 -8.06 -16.80 -10.50
C ILE A 91 -7.81 -16.30 -9.07
N GLY A 92 -6.68 -15.64 -8.85
CA GLY A 92 -6.27 -15.19 -7.52
C GLY A 92 -7.07 -13.99 -7.02
N GLN A 93 -7.51 -13.08 -7.88
CA GLN A 93 -8.34 -11.95 -7.50
C GLN A 93 -9.68 -12.40 -6.91
N SER A 94 -10.32 -13.40 -7.52
CA SER A 94 -11.54 -14.01 -6.98
C SER A 94 -11.29 -14.60 -5.58
N ARG A 95 -10.18 -15.31 -5.41
CA ARG A 95 -9.80 -15.89 -4.11
C ARG A 95 -9.48 -14.82 -3.06
N LEU A 96 -8.76 -13.76 -3.46
CA LEU A 96 -8.42 -12.64 -2.59
C LEU A 96 -9.68 -11.97 -2.05
N MET A 97 -10.66 -11.69 -2.91
CA MET A 97 -11.93 -11.08 -2.49
C MET A 97 -12.73 -11.99 -1.56
N SER A 98 -12.75 -13.30 -1.83
CA SER A 98 -13.41 -14.26 -0.93
C SER A 98 -12.79 -14.27 0.48
N ILE A 99 -11.47 -14.11 0.61
CA ILE A 99 -10.79 -14.04 1.91
C ILE A 99 -11.12 -12.73 2.63
N TYR A 100 -11.15 -11.61 1.91
CA TYR A 100 -11.55 -10.33 2.48
C TYR A 100 -13.00 -10.34 2.94
N ASP A 101 -13.90 -10.87 2.11
CA ASP A 101 -15.33 -10.91 2.40
C ASP A 101 -15.61 -11.73 3.66
N ASP A 102 -15.03 -12.93 3.75
CA ASP A 102 -15.14 -13.81 4.94
C ASP A 102 -14.62 -13.12 6.21
N ALA A 103 -13.51 -12.39 6.12
CA ALA A 103 -12.95 -11.71 7.29
C ALA A 103 -13.79 -10.49 7.72
N PHE A 104 -14.18 -9.64 6.79
CA PHE A 104 -14.88 -8.40 7.11
C PHE A 104 -16.36 -8.62 7.45
N GLU A 105 -17.03 -9.61 6.85
CA GLU A 105 -18.39 -9.99 7.20
C GLU A 105 -18.50 -10.37 8.69
N LYS A 106 -17.57 -11.20 9.19
CA LYS A 106 -17.49 -11.58 10.61
C LYS A 106 -17.23 -10.41 11.56
N LEU A 107 -16.63 -9.34 11.04
CA LEU A 107 -16.34 -8.11 11.78
C LEU A 107 -17.43 -7.04 11.61
N GLY A 108 -18.55 -7.38 10.95
CA GLY A 108 -19.67 -6.44 10.72
C GLY A 108 -19.35 -5.31 9.74
N CYS A 109 -18.32 -5.48 8.89
CA CYS A 109 -17.90 -4.50 7.89
C CYS A 109 -18.28 -4.98 6.49
N ARG A 110 -18.79 -4.06 5.67
CA ARG A 110 -19.06 -4.31 4.25
C ARG A 110 -17.87 -3.88 3.41
N ILE A 111 -17.56 -4.64 2.37
CA ILE A 111 -16.49 -4.35 1.43
C ILE A 111 -17.05 -4.22 0.00
N ALA A 112 -16.28 -3.57 -0.88
CA ALA A 112 -16.56 -3.54 -2.31
C ALA A 112 -15.24 -3.66 -3.08
N GLN A 113 -15.25 -4.43 -4.17
CA GLN A 113 -14.10 -4.53 -5.07
C GLN A 113 -14.06 -3.34 -6.03
N VAL A 114 -12.88 -2.75 -6.20
CA VAL A 114 -12.59 -1.73 -7.21
C VAL A 114 -11.31 -2.12 -7.94
N LEU A 115 -11.41 -2.43 -9.23
CA LEU A 115 -10.27 -2.77 -10.07
C LEU A 115 -9.95 -1.60 -11.00
N LEU A 116 -8.69 -1.17 -11.00
CA LEU A 116 -8.23 0.01 -11.71
C LEU A 116 -7.13 -0.31 -12.71
N THR A 117 -7.09 0.47 -13.78
CA THR A 117 -6.00 0.51 -14.74
C THR A 117 -5.39 1.91 -14.79
N GLU A 118 -4.25 2.08 -15.45
CA GLU A 118 -3.67 3.40 -15.65
C GLU A 118 -4.60 4.38 -16.39
N ASP A 119 -5.40 3.87 -17.31
CA ASP A 119 -6.32 4.69 -18.10
C ASP A 119 -7.43 5.33 -17.25
N ASP A 120 -7.79 4.71 -16.13
CA ASP A 120 -8.79 5.25 -15.20
C ASP A 120 -8.31 6.53 -14.49
N PHE A 121 -6.99 6.78 -14.46
CA PHE A 121 -6.40 8.01 -13.95
C PHE A 121 -6.06 9.03 -15.04
N ARG A 122 -5.96 8.61 -16.30
CA ARG A 122 -5.61 9.48 -17.44
C ARG A 122 -6.83 10.09 -18.10
N ASP A 123 -7.92 9.32 -18.22
CA ASP A 123 -9.15 9.76 -18.82
C ASP A 123 -9.99 10.59 -17.82
N PRO A 124 -10.30 11.87 -18.10
CA PRO A 124 -11.03 12.73 -17.18
C PRO A 124 -12.41 12.19 -16.78
N GLN A 125 -13.12 11.52 -17.71
CA GLN A 125 -14.46 11.00 -17.44
C GLN A 125 -14.40 9.76 -16.56
N ARG A 126 -13.51 8.82 -16.85
CA ARG A 126 -13.27 7.64 -16.01
C ARG A 126 -12.83 8.05 -14.61
N PHE A 127 -11.95 9.03 -14.55
CA PHE A 127 -11.47 9.60 -13.29
C PHE A 127 -12.59 10.21 -12.44
N ALA A 128 -13.48 11.01 -13.06
CA ALA A 128 -14.64 11.57 -12.37
C ALA A 128 -15.58 10.47 -11.85
N ASN A 129 -15.84 9.44 -12.64
CA ASN A 129 -16.63 8.29 -12.24
C ASN A 129 -16.01 7.53 -11.07
N LEU A 130 -14.69 7.28 -11.11
CA LEU A 130 -13.95 6.65 -10.00
C LEU A 130 -14.11 7.42 -8.70
N ARG A 131 -13.89 8.74 -8.72
CA ARG A 131 -14.07 9.61 -7.54
C ARG A 131 -15.50 9.54 -6.99
N GLY A 132 -16.50 9.59 -7.86
CA GLY A 132 -17.90 9.46 -7.47
C GLY A 132 -18.20 8.11 -6.81
N THR A 133 -17.69 7.02 -7.40
CA THR A 133 -17.86 5.67 -6.85
C THR A 133 -17.22 5.53 -5.48
N LEU A 134 -15.95 5.97 -5.31
CA LEU A 134 -15.26 5.90 -4.02
C LEU A 134 -15.98 6.74 -2.96
N ALA A 135 -16.43 7.95 -3.30
CA ALA A 135 -17.17 8.80 -2.37
C ALA A 135 -18.52 8.16 -1.95
N SER A 136 -19.24 7.54 -2.88
CA SER A 136 -20.48 6.82 -2.58
C SER A 136 -20.25 5.63 -1.67
N LEU A 137 -19.25 4.79 -1.94
CA LEU A 137 -18.89 3.63 -1.12
C LEU A 137 -18.57 4.05 0.31
N LEU A 138 -17.72 5.06 0.47
CA LEU A 138 -17.35 5.60 1.79
C LEU A 138 -18.58 6.17 2.51
N GLY A 139 -19.43 6.92 1.82
CA GLY A 139 -20.67 7.46 2.37
C GLY A 139 -21.68 6.38 2.82
N MET A 140 -21.71 5.23 2.15
CA MET A 140 -22.49 4.04 2.55
C MET A 140 -21.83 3.25 3.67
N GLY A 141 -20.64 3.63 4.10
CA GLY A 141 -19.88 2.93 5.11
C GLY A 141 -19.23 1.65 4.66
N VAL A 142 -18.97 1.51 3.37
CA VAL A 142 -18.32 0.36 2.76
C VAL A 142 -16.82 0.61 2.65
N ILE A 143 -16.00 -0.40 2.87
CA ILE A 143 -14.54 -0.36 2.69
C ILE A 143 -14.21 -0.75 1.25
N PRO A 144 -13.73 0.16 0.39
CA PRO A 144 -13.27 -0.20 -0.95
C PRO A 144 -11.98 -1.02 -0.87
N ILE A 145 -11.96 -2.20 -1.49
CA ILE A 145 -10.77 -3.02 -1.71
C ILE A 145 -10.30 -2.77 -3.14
N ILE A 146 -9.23 -2.03 -3.26
CA ILE A 146 -8.70 -1.54 -4.54
C ILE A 146 -7.51 -2.40 -4.96
N ASN A 147 -7.46 -2.81 -6.20
CA ASN A 147 -6.31 -3.48 -6.81
C ASN A 147 -6.15 -3.04 -8.28
N GLU A 148 -4.99 -3.31 -8.86
CA GLU A 148 -4.83 -3.20 -10.31
C GLU A 148 -5.67 -4.27 -11.00
N ASN A 149 -6.22 -3.93 -12.18
CA ASN A 149 -6.88 -4.90 -13.05
C ASN A 149 -5.84 -5.64 -13.90
N ASP A 150 -5.09 -6.52 -13.24
CA ASP A 150 -4.03 -7.32 -13.85
C ASP A 150 -4.51 -8.20 -15.03
N THR A 151 -5.82 -8.41 -15.18
CA THR A 151 -6.38 -9.24 -16.27
C THR A 151 -6.28 -8.55 -17.63
N VAL A 152 -6.24 -7.22 -17.65
CA VAL A 152 -6.16 -6.40 -18.86
C VAL A 152 -4.99 -5.44 -18.84
N SER A 153 -4.34 -5.23 -17.68
CA SER A 153 -3.14 -4.42 -17.52
C SER A 153 -1.90 -5.20 -17.96
N THR A 154 -0.98 -4.52 -18.62
CA THR A 154 0.32 -5.09 -19.01
C THR A 154 1.48 -4.57 -18.15
N VAL A 155 1.21 -3.63 -17.25
CA VAL A 155 2.22 -2.77 -16.61
C VAL A 155 3.06 -3.50 -15.56
N GLU A 156 2.45 -4.31 -14.68
CA GLU A 156 3.20 -5.14 -13.71
C GLU A 156 3.92 -6.33 -14.35
N LEU A 157 3.55 -6.66 -15.58
CA LEU A 157 3.91 -7.91 -16.25
C LEU A 157 5.00 -7.72 -17.32
N ASP A 158 5.27 -6.47 -17.72
CA ASP A 158 6.27 -6.14 -18.72
C ASP A 158 7.70 -6.41 -18.19
N ARG A 159 8.50 -7.08 -19.01
CA ARG A 159 9.92 -7.29 -18.75
C ARG A 159 10.70 -6.00 -18.97
N PRO A 160 11.82 -5.77 -18.25
CA PRO A 160 12.76 -4.73 -18.59
C PRO A 160 13.27 -4.96 -20.02
N GLY A 161 12.86 -4.12 -21.00
CA GLY A 161 13.24 -4.24 -22.40
C GLY A 161 12.09 -4.18 -23.40
N ASP A 162 10.85 -4.40 -22.99
CA ASP A 162 9.69 -4.35 -23.88
C ASP A 162 9.13 -2.92 -23.93
N ALA A 163 9.16 -2.32 -25.12
CA ALA A 163 8.61 -1.02 -25.55
C ALA A 163 9.03 0.24 -24.76
N PRO A 164 9.94 1.08 -25.33
CA PRO A 164 10.58 2.21 -24.63
C PRO A 164 9.74 3.49 -24.46
N ASN A 165 8.44 3.53 -24.78
CA ASN A 165 7.76 4.82 -24.93
C ASN A 165 6.43 5.04 -24.18
N ARG A 166 5.99 4.15 -23.28
CA ARG A 166 4.87 4.44 -22.39
C ARG A 166 5.38 4.86 -21.01
N LYS A 167 5.23 6.13 -20.65
CA LYS A 167 5.39 6.58 -19.25
C LYS A 167 4.37 5.83 -18.40
N ARG A 168 4.84 4.87 -17.58
CA ARG A 168 4.04 4.12 -16.63
C ARG A 168 3.43 5.09 -15.61
N VAL A 169 2.13 5.05 -15.41
CA VAL A 169 1.47 5.83 -14.33
C VAL A 169 1.66 5.13 -13.00
N PHE A 170 1.43 3.84 -12.93
CA PHE A 170 1.82 3.00 -11.80
C PHE A 170 2.38 1.67 -12.33
N GLY A 171 3.33 1.10 -11.65
CA GLY A 171 3.95 -0.19 -11.96
C GLY A 171 4.01 -1.06 -10.72
N ASP A 172 3.32 -0.64 -9.66
CA ASP A 172 3.23 -1.31 -8.37
C ASP A 172 2.07 -0.71 -7.57
N ASN A 173 1.41 -1.51 -6.77
CA ASN A 173 0.32 -1.10 -5.87
C ASN A 173 0.76 -0.06 -4.82
N ASP A 174 2.05 0.13 -4.55
CA ASP A 174 2.54 1.24 -3.72
C ASP A 174 2.20 2.57 -4.38
N LYS A 175 2.58 2.77 -5.64
CA LYS A 175 2.28 3.99 -6.40
C LYS A 175 0.77 4.18 -6.59
N LEU A 176 0.04 3.09 -6.92
CA LEU A 176 -1.42 3.12 -6.98
C LEU A 176 -2.02 3.67 -5.68
N SER A 177 -1.51 3.23 -4.51
CA SER A 177 -2.01 3.69 -3.21
C SER A 177 -1.78 5.20 -2.98
N GLY A 178 -0.66 5.75 -3.44
CA GLY A 178 -0.38 7.18 -3.40
C GLY A 178 -1.35 7.99 -4.28
N LEU A 179 -1.64 7.49 -5.49
CA LEU A 179 -2.63 8.10 -6.38
C LEU A 179 -4.04 8.03 -5.77
N VAL A 180 -4.44 6.85 -5.26
CA VAL A 180 -5.74 6.69 -4.57
C VAL A 180 -5.88 7.67 -3.42
N LEU A 181 -4.84 7.85 -2.58
CA LEU A 181 -4.86 8.80 -1.48
C LEU A 181 -5.14 10.22 -1.98
N THR A 182 -4.37 10.67 -2.97
CA THR A 182 -4.48 12.02 -3.51
C THR A 182 -5.87 12.28 -4.08
N HIS A 183 -6.40 11.32 -4.82
CA HIS A 183 -7.67 11.45 -5.53
C HIS A 183 -8.91 11.23 -4.65
N ALA A 184 -8.81 10.36 -3.64
CA ALA A 184 -9.84 10.21 -2.61
C ALA A 184 -9.75 11.30 -1.52
N GLN A 185 -8.78 12.24 -1.63
CA GLN A 185 -8.52 13.28 -0.63
C GLN A 185 -8.34 12.69 0.78
N ALA A 186 -7.63 11.57 0.88
CA ALA A 186 -7.35 10.97 2.17
C ALA A 186 -6.20 11.69 2.90
N ASP A 187 -6.09 11.46 4.20
CA ASP A 187 -5.21 12.22 5.09
C ASP A 187 -3.88 11.51 5.36
N LEU A 188 -3.90 10.17 5.36
CA LEU A 188 -2.77 9.33 5.74
C LEU A 188 -2.68 8.11 4.82
N LEU A 189 -1.49 7.85 4.27
CA LEU A 189 -1.12 6.59 3.62
C LEU A 189 -0.33 5.72 4.58
N VAL A 190 -0.79 4.49 4.80
CA VAL A 190 -0.07 3.46 5.55
C VAL A 190 0.38 2.36 4.59
N LEU A 191 1.68 2.25 4.35
CA LEU A 191 2.30 1.22 3.53
C LEU A 191 2.77 0.07 4.43
N LEU A 192 1.98 -1.00 4.55
CA LEU A 192 2.38 -2.19 5.28
C LEU A 192 3.25 -3.10 4.40
N SER A 193 4.41 -3.43 4.90
CA SER A 193 5.43 -4.25 4.26
C SER A 193 5.98 -5.29 5.23
N ASP A 194 6.92 -6.11 4.76
CA ASP A 194 7.68 -7.09 5.54
C ASP A 194 8.95 -6.52 6.17
N ILE A 195 9.15 -5.19 6.09
CA ILE A 195 10.29 -4.47 6.65
C ILE A 195 9.83 -3.39 7.62
N ASP A 196 10.68 -3.06 8.60
CA ASP A 196 10.30 -2.11 9.65
C ASP A 196 10.15 -0.66 9.16
N GLY A 197 10.77 -0.31 8.03
CA GLY A 197 10.75 1.03 7.45
C GLY A 197 11.95 1.26 6.53
N LEU A 198 12.31 2.52 6.31
CA LEU A 198 13.50 2.92 5.56
C LEU A 198 14.74 2.88 6.44
N TYR A 199 15.76 2.17 6.01
CA TYR A 199 17.06 2.11 6.67
C TYR A 199 18.10 2.98 5.92
N SER A 200 19.09 3.49 6.64
CA SER A 200 20.18 4.29 6.07
C SER A 200 21.14 3.51 5.15
N GLY A 201 20.82 2.26 4.85
CA GLY A 201 21.57 1.36 3.99
C GLY A 201 21.04 -0.05 4.05
N ASP A 202 21.90 -1.06 3.83
CA ASP A 202 21.53 -2.47 3.98
C ASP A 202 21.26 -2.79 5.46
N PRO A 203 20.03 -3.22 5.86
CA PRO A 203 19.72 -3.54 7.25
C PRO A 203 20.63 -4.58 7.92
N GLN A 204 21.32 -5.39 7.12
CA GLN A 204 22.26 -6.40 7.62
C GLN A 204 23.70 -5.85 7.77
N ALA A 205 23.97 -4.61 7.30
CA ALA A 205 25.30 -4.02 7.39
C ALA A 205 25.51 -3.33 8.74
N PRO A 206 26.73 -3.41 9.32
CA PRO A 206 27.06 -2.71 10.56
C PRO A 206 26.85 -1.19 10.44
N GLY A 207 26.29 -0.58 11.49
CA GLY A 207 26.11 0.87 11.57
C GLY A 207 24.88 1.41 10.81
N VAL A 208 24.11 0.57 10.15
CA VAL A 208 22.85 0.95 9.50
C VAL A 208 21.74 1.07 10.52
N VAL A 209 20.97 2.15 10.44
CA VAL A 209 19.89 2.46 11.38
C VAL A 209 18.58 2.67 10.65
N LEU A 210 17.48 2.36 11.32
CA LEU A 210 16.13 2.72 10.86
C LEU A 210 15.98 4.25 10.91
N ILE A 211 15.43 4.84 9.85
CA ILE A 211 15.12 6.27 9.77
C ILE A 211 13.68 6.48 10.24
N PRO A 212 13.46 7.06 11.44
CA PRO A 212 12.09 7.17 11.97
C PRO A 212 11.26 8.26 11.29
N GLU A 213 11.89 9.32 10.79
CA GLU A 213 11.21 10.49 10.23
C GLU A 213 11.96 11.02 8.99
N VAL A 214 11.21 11.32 7.93
CA VAL A 214 11.69 11.95 6.70
C VAL A 214 10.85 13.19 6.44
N HIS A 215 11.45 14.38 6.51
CA HIS A 215 10.77 15.65 6.25
C HIS A 215 10.87 16.08 4.79
N GLU A 216 11.88 15.57 4.08
CA GLU A 216 12.09 15.79 2.64
C GLU A 216 12.74 14.55 2.02
N ILE A 217 12.22 14.13 0.88
CA ILE A 217 12.78 13.00 0.10
C ILE A 217 13.89 13.54 -0.81
N THR A 218 15.08 13.70 -0.25
CA THR A 218 16.29 14.14 -0.93
C THR A 218 16.90 13.03 -1.79
N GLU A 219 17.91 13.34 -2.60
CA GLU A 219 18.67 12.33 -3.35
C GLU A 219 19.40 11.36 -2.41
N GLU A 220 19.82 11.78 -1.23
CA GLU A 220 20.39 10.91 -0.20
C GLU A 220 19.35 9.87 0.26
N ILE A 221 18.14 10.30 0.60
CA ILE A 221 17.03 9.41 0.98
C ILE A 221 16.68 8.45 -0.15
N ARG A 222 16.69 8.90 -1.41
CA ARG A 222 16.53 8.02 -2.58
C ARG A 222 17.66 7.00 -2.70
N GLY A 223 18.89 7.43 -2.42
CA GLY A 223 20.07 6.57 -2.41
C GLY A 223 19.97 5.39 -1.46
N TYR A 224 19.33 5.57 -0.31
CA TYR A 224 19.09 4.47 0.65
C TYR A 224 18.18 3.35 0.11
N ALA A 225 17.31 3.67 -0.84
CA ALA A 225 16.45 2.68 -1.50
C ALA A 225 17.17 1.92 -2.63
N GLN A 226 18.29 2.47 -3.12
CA GLN A 226 19.02 1.95 -4.27
C GLN A 226 20.14 1.03 -3.81
N GLY A 227 20.14 -0.01 -3.18
CA GLY A 227 21.26 -0.85 -2.71
C GLY A 227 22.58 -0.67 -3.47
N LYS A 228 23.72 -0.99 -2.87
CA LYS A 228 25.11 -0.76 -3.35
C LYS A 228 25.43 -1.15 -4.80
N ASN A 229 24.57 -1.89 -5.50
CA ASN A 229 24.80 -2.40 -6.86
C ASN A 229 23.85 -1.79 -7.92
N GLY A 230 23.20 -0.64 -7.67
CA GLY A 230 22.29 -0.03 -8.64
C GLY A 230 21.04 -0.86 -8.95
N ARG A 231 20.96 -2.08 -8.45
CA ARG A 231 19.75 -2.90 -8.43
C ARG A 231 18.97 -2.51 -7.20
N GLY A 232 18.11 -1.50 -7.32
CA GLY A 232 17.21 -1.09 -6.28
C GLY A 232 16.51 -2.32 -5.68
N ARG A 233 16.33 -2.36 -4.37
CA ARG A 233 15.36 -3.27 -3.77
C ARG A 233 14.00 -2.77 -4.26
N GLY A 234 13.50 -3.36 -5.36
CA GLY A 234 12.35 -2.88 -6.14
C GLY A 234 11.19 -2.37 -5.28
N GLY A 235 10.94 -3.02 -4.14
CA GLY A 235 9.89 -2.63 -3.22
C GLY A 235 10.12 -1.35 -2.40
N MET A 236 11.37 -0.92 -2.07
CA MET A 236 11.58 0.33 -1.30
C MET A 236 11.51 1.57 -2.20
N ALA A 237 12.02 1.48 -3.42
CA ALA A 237 11.96 2.60 -4.37
C ALA A 237 10.52 2.96 -4.72
N THR A 238 9.63 1.97 -4.90
CA THR A 238 8.21 2.18 -5.17
C THR A 238 7.48 2.80 -3.95
N LYS A 239 7.84 2.39 -2.74
CA LYS A 239 7.31 2.98 -1.50
C LYS A 239 7.73 4.43 -1.31
N LEU A 240 8.99 4.76 -1.62
CA LEU A 240 9.45 6.15 -1.59
C LEU A 240 8.73 7.00 -2.64
N GLU A 241 8.46 6.45 -3.82
CA GLU A 241 7.69 7.17 -4.85
C GLU A 241 6.24 7.40 -4.39
N ALA A 242 5.59 6.42 -3.77
CA ALA A 242 4.27 6.60 -3.17
C ALA A 242 4.30 7.67 -2.06
N ALA A 243 5.28 7.60 -1.17
CA ALA A 243 5.46 8.60 -0.11
C ALA A 243 5.69 10.01 -0.68
N ARG A 244 6.46 10.14 -1.79
CA ARG A 244 6.69 11.41 -2.49
C ARG A 244 5.37 12.00 -3.00
N ILE A 245 4.57 11.22 -3.72
CA ILE A 245 3.26 11.64 -4.24
C ILE A 245 2.39 12.20 -3.10
N VAL A 246 2.35 11.48 -1.99
CA VAL A 246 1.53 11.81 -0.82
C VAL A 246 2.02 13.06 -0.11
N THR A 247 3.33 13.17 0.12
CA THR A 247 3.92 14.34 0.84
C THR A 247 3.86 15.60 0.00
N GLU A 248 4.00 15.52 -1.32
CA GLU A 248 3.79 16.63 -2.26
C GLU A 248 2.32 17.10 -2.28
N ALA A 249 1.37 16.19 -2.06
CA ALA A 249 -0.04 16.54 -1.87
C ALA A 249 -0.36 17.10 -0.46
N GLY A 250 0.64 17.36 0.38
CA GLY A 250 0.48 17.91 1.72
C GLY A 250 -0.07 16.92 2.75
N ARG A 251 0.11 15.60 2.53
CA ARG A 251 -0.42 14.54 3.38
C ARG A 251 0.71 13.70 3.99
N PHE A 252 0.39 12.90 5.01
CA PHE A 252 1.32 12.00 5.67
C PHE A 252 1.40 10.65 4.97
N ALA A 253 2.60 10.05 4.95
CA ALA A 253 2.79 8.65 4.63
C ALA A 253 3.62 7.97 5.71
N VAL A 254 3.39 6.68 5.92
CA VAL A 254 4.21 5.84 6.82
C VAL A 254 4.47 4.49 6.17
N ILE A 255 5.71 4.03 6.25
CA ILE A 255 6.12 2.66 5.92
C ILE A 255 6.30 1.93 7.23
N ALA A 256 5.57 0.83 7.45
CA ALA A 256 5.64 0.07 8.68
C ALA A 256 5.58 -1.44 8.42
N ASN A 257 6.09 -2.22 9.37
CA ASN A 257 6.09 -3.68 9.29
C ASN A 257 4.71 -4.25 9.63
N GLY A 258 4.04 -4.81 8.61
CA GLY A 258 2.74 -5.45 8.76
C GLY A 258 2.77 -6.78 9.54
N HIS A 259 3.94 -7.27 9.94
CA HIS A 259 4.09 -8.43 10.81
C HIS A 259 3.97 -8.08 12.31
N ILE A 260 4.08 -6.78 12.65
CA ILE A 260 3.94 -6.30 14.02
C ILE A 260 2.44 -6.30 14.39
N PRO A 261 2.04 -7.01 15.46
CA PRO A 261 0.66 -6.98 15.94
C PRO A 261 0.21 -5.55 16.26
N HIS A 262 -1.03 -5.22 15.92
CA HIS A 262 -1.65 -3.91 16.19
C HIS A 262 -0.88 -2.71 15.62
N VAL A 263 -0.10 -2.92 14.55
CA VAL A 263 0.70 -1.83 13.94
C VAL A 263 -0.18 -0.67 13.47
N LEU A 264 -1.39 -0.95 12.97
CA LEU A 264 -2.31 0.09 12.51
C LEU A 264 -2.81 0.98 13.64
N GLU A 265 -3.15 0.38 14.78
CA GLU A 265 -3.57 1.13 15.98
C GLU A 265 -2.43 2.02 16.49
N ARG A 266 -1.20 1.50 16.53
CA ARG A 266 -0.01 2.25 16.94
C ARG A 266 0.28 3.41 15.98
N VAL A 267 0.22 3.17 14.67
CA VAL A 267 0.33 4.23 13.65
C VAL A 267 -0.75 5.28 13.85
N CYS A 268 -2.00 4.87 14.07
CA CYS A 268 -3.13 5.78 14.26
C CYS A 268 -3.13 6.50 15.61
N ALA A 269 -2.38 6.01 16.59
CA ALA A 269 -2.08 6.70 17.84
C ALA A 269 -0.94 7.73 17.67
N GLY A 270 -0.30 7.80 16.50
CA GLY A 270 0.83 8.69 16.24
C GLY A 270 2.13 8.23 16.90
N GLU A 271 2.27 6.92 17.17
CA GLU A 271 3.55 6.36 17.61
C GLU A 271 4.56 6.40 16.45
N LEU A 272 5.83 6.62 16.79
CA LEU A 272 6.93 6.57 15.82
C LEU A 272 7.28 5.10 15.49
N VAL A 273 6.32 4.42 14.85
CA VAL A 273 6.49 3.07 14.33
C VAL A 273 6.83 3.17 12.85
N GLY A 274 7.90 2.50 12.42
CA GLY A 274 8.32 2.55 11.03
C GLY A 274 9.02 3.85 10.63
N THR A 275 8.85 4.25 9.38
CA THR A 275 9.36 5.52 8.85
C THR A 275 8.20 6.43 8.45
N TRP A 276 8.12 7.57 9.08
CA TRP A 276 7.14 8.61 8.82
C TRP A 276 7.65 9.62 7.81
N PHE A 277 6.86 9.93 6.79
CA PHE A 277 7.10 10.96 5.79
C PHE A 277 6.13 12.12 6.03
N TRP A 278 6.70 13.28 6.29
CA TRP A 278 5.98 14.49 6.65
C TRP A 278 5.46 15.22 5.40
N PRO A 279 4.29 15.87 5.49
CA PRO A 279 3.81 16.73 4.42
C PRO A 279 4.87 17.78 4.05
N ARG A 280 5.09 17.96 2.75
CA ARG A 280 5.94 19.04 2.26
C ARG A 280 5.31 20.37 2.68
N ARG A 281 6.07 21.22 3.34
CA ARG A 281 5.61 22.58 3.67
C ARG A 281 5.42 23.33 2.36
N SER A 282 4.23 23.90 2.15
CA SER A 282 4.03 24.91 1.11
C SER A 282 4.94 26.08 1.45
N ALA A 283 5.77 26.49 0.48
CA ALA A 283 6.62 27.66 0.61
C ALA A 283 5.77 28.94 0.68
#